data_c12ba8aed92a2f1b35dea59d6423edc1
#
_entry.id   c12ba8aed92a2f1b35dea59d6423edc1
#
_cell.length_a   1.000
_cell.length_b   1.000
_cell.length_c   1.000
_cell.angle_alpha   90.00
_cell.angle_beta   90.00
_cell.angle_gamma   90.00
#
_symmetry.space_group_name_H-M   'P 1'
#
loop_
_entity.id
_entity.type
_entity.pdbx_description
1 polymer ?
#
loop_
_entity_poly.entity_id
_entity_poly.type
_entity_poly.pdbx_seq_one_letter_code
_entity_poly.pdbx_strand_id
1 'polypeptide(L)'
;GQPAVDAPTFPLGDSSGVYVTEDCSYPSLPSESAVLSEDAWIPHVGEGIDDEARNEFLCLAFEARGGVDVTESNGAYIHAIGLKAIDAVELAVGSTSVVWSPRSNISLYGNTAQVTLLDTVGVRLAMGTDWTPSGSVSMLRELACARYLNETHFANYFTDKDLWLMATQYGAEVAAVDDALGSLRPGLVADISVFKNGAGSAYKDVISASTQDVIAVLRGGKWLYGEADALANWDSSCSDTREICGRTMRFCLEGEISGTLTQLEAANVDSYGLFFCDIPEGEP
;
A
#
# COMPACT_ATOMS: atom_id res chain seq x y z
N GLY A 1 -21.75 0.53 -7.52
CA GLY A 1 -20.80 0.60 -8.65
C GLY A 1 -19.38 0.46 -8.15
N GLN A 2 -18.41 0.36 -9.02
CA GLN A 2 -17.01 0.50 -8.61
C GLN A 2 -16.74 1.99 -8.36
N PRO A 3 -15.92 2.35 -7.36
CA PRO A 3 -15.55 3.73 -7.11
C PRO A 3 -14.73 4.31 -8.28
N ALA A 4 -14.84 5.61 -8.50
CA ALA A 4 -13.99 6.35 -9.41
C ALA A 4 -12.70 6.70 -8.66
N VAL A 5 -11.60 6.03 -9.00
CA VAL A 5 -10.28 6.21 -8.37
C VAL A 5 -9.30 6.68 -9.43
N ASP A 6 -8.69 7.85 -9.20
CA ASP A 6 -7.59 8.38 -9.99
C ASP A 6 -6.30 8.36 -9.18
N ALA A 7 -5.24 7.76 -9.72
CA ALA A 7 -3.95 7.61 -9.05
C ALA A 7 -2.79 8.04 -9.97
N PRO A 8 -2.64 9.35 -10.23
CA PRO A 8 -1.63 9.85 -11.14
C PRO A 8 -0.22 9.71 -10.55
N THR A 9 0.70 9.14 -11.33
CA THR A 9 2.12 9.09 -10.97
C THR A 9 2.77 10.49 -11.08
N PHE A 10 2.32 11.31 -12.02
CA PHE A 10 2.83 12.66 -12.25
C PHE A 10 1.67 13.67 -12.22
N PRO A 11 1.15 14.04 -11.03
CA PRO A 11 -0.02 14.90 -10.90
C PRO A 11 0.21 16.32 -11.46
N LEU A 12 1.47 16.74 -11.55
CA LEU A 12 1.89 18.05 -12.06
C LEU A 12 2.34 18.03 -13.53
N GLY A 13 2.18 16.87 -14.22
CA GLY A 13 2.57 16.70 -15.61
C GLY A 13 4.09 16.67 -15.85
N ASP A 14 4.88 16.42 -14.83
CA ASP A 14 6.34 16.53 -14.76
C ASP A 14 7.10 15.24 -15.12
N SER A 15 6.45 14.31 -15.81
CA SER A 15 7.01 13.02 -16.25
C SER A 15 8.32 13.12 -17.06
N SER A 16 8.65 14.32 -17.56
CA SER A 16 9.90 14.61 -18.24
C SER A 16 11.05 15.01 -17.33
N GLY A 17 10.89 14.97 -16.01
CA GLY A 17 11.89 15.35 -15.02
C GLY A 17 12.06 16.87 -14.90
N VAL A 18 10.96 17.59 -14.82
CA VAL A 18 10.95 19.04 -14.54
C VAL A 18 11.23 19.30 -13.08
N TYR A 19 12.27 20.05 -12.78
CA TYR A 19 12.64 20.45 -11.42
C TYR A 19 12.20 21.88 -11.15
N VAL A 20 11.26 22.08 -10.22
CA VAL A 20 10.77 23.40 -9.81
C VAL A 20 10.89 23.53 -8.29
N THR A 21 11.66 24.50 -7.82
CA THR A 21 11.98 24.68 -6.39
C THR A 21 11.24 25.83 -5.68
N GLU A 22 10.75 26.82 -6.44
CA GLU A 22 10.28 28.08 -5.85
C GLU A 22 8.88 28.52 -6.28
N ASP A 23 8.43 28.15 -7.47
CA ASP A 23 7.12 28.51 -8.03
C ASP A 23 6.35 27.27 -8.48
N CYS A 24 5.21 27.46 -9.14
CA CYS A 24 4.36 26.38 -9.61
C CYS A 24 4.28 26.34 -11.14
N SER A 25 5.38 26.63 -11.83
CA SER A 25 5.48 26.56 -13.29
C SER A 25 5.61 25.14 -13.82
N TYR A 26 4.81 24.23 -13.30
CA TYR A 26 4.71 22.87 -13.78
C TYR A 26 3.92 22.78 -15.10
N PRO A 27 4.12 21.71 -15.91
CA PRO A 27 3.41 21.54 -17.18
C PRO A 27 1.90 21.52 -17.08
N SER A 28 1.35 21.01 -15.97
CA SER A 28 -0.09 21.06 -15.66
C SER A 28 -0.30 21.11 -14.16
N LEU A 29 -1.45 21.68 -13.76
CA LEU A 29 -1.94 21.60 -12.39
C LEU A 29 -3.32 20.92 -12.43
N PRO A 30 -3.65 20.01 -11.50
CA PRO A 30 -5.00 19.47 -11.42
C PRO A 30 -5.98 20.58 -11.07
N SER A 31 -7.25 20.43 -11.42
CA SER A 31 -8.28 21.34 -10.93
C SER A 31 -8.97 20.73 -9.71
N GLU A 32 -9.32 21.54 -8.73
CA GLU A 32 -10.09 21.13 -7.56
C GLU A 32 -11.36 20.37 -7.96
N SER A 33 -12.10 20.88 -8.96
CA SER A 33 -13.31 20.23 -9.44
C SER A 33 -13.08 18.86 -10.08
N ALA A 34 -11.92 18.61 -10.69
CA ALA A 34 -11.57 17.28 -11.20
C ALA A 34 -11.26 16.34 -10.04
N VAL A 35 -10.47 16.77 -9.07
CA VAL A 35 -10.15 15.97 -7.86
C VAL A 35 -11.43 15.63 -7.09
N LEU A 36 -12.31 16.59 -6.84
CA LEU A 36 -13.57 16.38 -6.14
C LEU A 36 -14.60 15.53 -6.92
N SER A 37 -14.39 15.30 -8.22
CA SER A 37 -15.25 14.41 -9.01
C SER A 37 -14.91 12.94 -8.86
N GLU A 38 -13.74 12.62 -8.28
CA GLU A 38 -13.32 11.26 -8.00
C GLU A 38 -13.79 10.82 -6.59
N ASP A 39 -14.07 9.53 -6.42
CA ASP A 39 -14.34 8.98 -5.09
C ASP A 39 -13.05 8.90 -4.26
N ALA A 40 -11.90 8.66 -4.91
CA ALA A 40 -10.56 8.76 -4.32
C ALA A 40 -9.55 9.30 -5.34
N TRP A 41 -8.70 10.24 -4.90
CA TRP A 41 -7.59 10.78 -5.66
C TRP A 41 -6.28 10.50 -4.94
N ILE A 42 -5.42 9.64 -5.55
CA ILE A 42 -4.25 9.04 -4.90
C ILE A 42 -2.96 9.35 -5.69
N PRO A 43 -2.49 10.60 -5.70
CA PRO A 43 -1.32 11.03 -6.46
C PRO A 43 -0.01 10.69 -5.76
N HIS A 44 1.08 10.54 -6.54
CA HIS A 44 2.45 10.60 -6.00
C HIS A 44 2.80 12.07 -5.73
N VAL A 45 3.19 12.38 -4.50
CA VAL A 45 3.50 13.76 -4.07
C VAL A 45 4.63 13.77 -3.07
N GLY A 46 5.63 14.61 -3.33
CA GLY A 46 6.76 14.77 -2.43
C GLY A 46 7.62 13.51 -2.33
N GLU A 47 7.78 12.80 -3.43
CA GLU A 47 8.62 11.61 -3.54
C GLU A 47 10.08 11.98 -3.70
N GLY A 48 10.71 12.40 -2.61
CA GLY A 48 12.10 12.83 -2.58
C GLY A 48 12.46 13.49 -1.25
N ILE A 49 13.73 13.85 -1.08
CA ILE A 49 14.27 14.43 0.16
C ILE A 49 14.72 15.88 -0.01
N ASP A 50 14.53 16.46 -1.16
CA ASP A 50 14.97 17.79 -1.56
C ASP A 50 13.84 18.82 -1.58
N ASP A 51 14.18 20.06 -1.92
CA ASP A 51 13.21 21.14 -1.95
C ASP A 51 12.25 21.03 -3.15
N GLU A 52 12.63 20.36 -4.23
CA GLU A 52 11.80 20.07 -5.39
C GLU A 52 10.62 19.17 -4.99
N ALA A 53 10.91 18.06 -4.30
CA ALA A 53 9.87 17.14 -3.84
C ALA A 53 8.86 17.83 -2.91
N ARG A 54 9.36 18.70 -2.01
CA ARG A 54 8.46 19.51 -1.18
C ARG A 54 7.66 20.52 -2.01
N ASN A 55 8.25 21.11 -3.05
CA ASN A 55 7.59 22.11 -3.87
C ASN A 55 6.38 21.54 -4.63
N GLU A 56 6.40 20.28 -5.03
CA GLU A 56 5.23 19.57 -5.56
C GLU A 56 4.03 19.71 -4.60
N PHE A 57 4.22 19.35 -3.33
CA PHE A 57 3.19 19.51 -2.32
C PHE A 57 2.73 20.94 -2.17
N LEU A 58 3.68 21.89 -2.09
CA LEU A 58 3.33 23.32 -1.93
C LEU A 58 2.50 23.87 -3.09
N CYS A 59 2.67 23.35 -4.30
CA CYS A 59 1.91 23.71 -5.47
C CYS A 59 0.54 23.03 -5.57
N LEU A 60 0.33 21.96 -4.83
CA LEU A 60 -0.95 21.25 -4.70
C LEU A 60 -1.75 21.66 -3.45
N ALA A 61 -1.16 22.47 -2.56
CA ALA A 61 -1.78 22.88 -1.31
C ALA A 61 -2.00 24.41 -1.19
N PHE A 62 -1.36 25.24 -2.04
CA PHE A 62 -1.39 26.67 -1.83
C PHE A 62 -1.58 27.48 -3.14
N GLU A 63 -2.79 27.99 -3.38
CA GLU A 63 -3.08 28.89 -4.49
C GLU A 63 -2.23 30.18 -4.48
N ALA A 64 -1.90 30.70 -3.30
CA ALA A 64 -1.10 31.91 -3.12
C ALA A 64 0.31 31.82 -3.73
N ARG A 65 0.79 30.59 -4.04
CA ARG A 65 2.07 30.34 -4.72
C ARG A 65 1.94 30.24 -6.24
N GLY A 66 0.73 30.42 -6.79
CA GLY A 66 0.42 30.13 -8.20
C GLY A 66 0.08 28.67 -8.46
N GLY A 67 -0.11 27.88 -7.41
CA GLY A 67 -0.56 26.50 -7.42
C GLY A 67 -2.08 26.38 -7.36
N VAL A 68 -2.53 25.24 -6.84
CA VAL A 68 -3.94 24.93 -6.56
C VAL A 68 -4.04 24.40 -5.13
N ASP A 69 -5.23 24.47 -4.52
CA ASP A 69 -5.51 23.76 -3.30
C ASP A 69 -6.36 22.52 -3.65
N VAL A 70 -5.75 21.35 -3.49
CA VAL A 70 -6.38 20.04 -3.70
C VAL A 70 -6.08 19.11 -2.51
N THR A 71 -5.85 19.71 -1.33
CA THR A 71 -5.77 19.01 -0.06
C THR A 71 -7.16 18.65 0.44
N GLU A 72 -7.78 17.63 -0.17
CA GLU A 72 -9.18 17.29 0.01
C GLU A 72 -9.34 15.95 0.76
N SER A 73 -10.51 15.73 1.35
CA SER A 73 -10.80 14.55 2.16
C SER A 73 -10.86 13.24 1.38
N ASN A 74 -11.05 13.30 0.06
CA ASN A 74 -10.93 12.16 -0.86
C ASN A 74 -9.49 11.99 -1.41
N GLY A 75 -8.55 12.84 -0.97
CA GLY A 75 -7.13 12.79 -1.33
C GLY A 75 -6.33 11.85 -0.43
N ALA A 76 -5.39 11.10 -1.03
CA ALA A 76 -4.40 10.30 -0.30
C ALA A 76 -3.05 10.38 -1.01
N TYR A 77 -2.13 11.16 -0.47
CA TYR A 77 -0.83 11.42 -1.11
C TYR A 77 0.14 10.27 -0.86
N ILE A 78 0.64 9.66 -1.95
CA ILE A 78 1.63 8.59 -1.88
C ILE A 78 2.99 9.21 -1.57
N HIS A 79 3.78 8.56 -0.71
CA HIS A 79 5.12 8.89 -0.23
C HIS A 79 5.17 10.02 0.78
N ALA A 80 4.95 11.27 0.39
CA ALA A 80 5.02 12.45 1.28
C ALA A 80 6.35 12.58 2.06
N ILE A 81 7.48 12.14 1.47
CA ILE A 81 8.80 12.10 2.14
C ILE A 81 9.36 13.50 2.34
N GLY A 82 9.26 14.36 1.30
CA GLY A 82 9.81 15.72 1.29
C GLY A 82 9.08 16.71 2.19
N LEU A 83 7.93 16.34 2.77
CA LEU A 83 7.10 17.22 3.56
C LEU A 83 7.73 17.56 4.92
N LYS A 84 7.50 18.81 5.37
CA LYS A 84 7.93 19.32 6.68
C LYS A 84 6.75 19.36 7.67
N ALA A 85 7.05 19.61 8.93
CA ALA A 85 6.03 19.60 9.99
C ALA A 85 4.83 20.52 9.73
N ILE A 86 5.05 21.68 9.13
CA ILE A 86 3.97 22.62 8.79
C ILE A 86 3.07 22.07 7.68
N ASP A 87 3.64 21.30 6.75
CA ASP A 87 2.93 20.71 5.63
C ASP A 87 1.99 19.58 6.11
N ALA A 88 2.39 18.86 7.16
CA ALA A 88 1.55 17.86 7.82
C ALA A 88 0.29 18.47 8.45
N VAL A 89 0.39 19.70 8.95
CA VAL A 89 -0.79 20.42 9.46
C VAL A 89 -1.77 20.77 8.34
N GLU A 90 -1.28 21.13 7.17
CA GLU A 90 -2.12 21.41 5.99
C GLU A 90 -2.88 20.17 5.54
N LEU A 91 -2.20 19.01 5.46
CA LEU A 91 -2.87 17.73 5.17
C LEU A 91 -3.96 17.41 6.21
N ALA A 92 -3.70 17.66 7.50
CA ALA A 92 -4.68 17.43 8.55
C ALA A 92 -5.90 18.37 8.42
N VAL A 93 -5.70 19.63 8.04
CA VAL A 93 -6.77 20.62 7.82
C VAL A 93 -7.64 20.21 6.64
N GLY A 94 -7.05 19.79 5.51
CA GLY A 94 -7.76 19.25 4.35
C GLY A 94 -8.34 17.85 4.56
N SER A 95 -8.01 17.19 5.67
CA SER A 95 -8.36 15.78 5.92
C SER A 95 -7.76 14.83 4.86
N THR A 96 -6.70 15.25 4.20
CA THR A 96 -5.98 14.45 3.20
C THR A 96 -5.17 13.37 3.88
N SER A 97 -5.27 12.15 3.37
CA SER A 97 -4.55 10.98 3.87
C SER A 97 -3.14 10.87 3.27
N VAL A 98 -2.33 9.97 3.80
CA VAL A 98 -1.02 9.62 3.24
C VAL A 98 -0.91 8.11 3.07
N VAL A 99 -0.42 7.67 1.91
CA VAL A 99 -0.05 6.27 1.66
C VAL A 99 1.45 6.12 1.88
N TRP A 100 1.79 5.41 2.94
CA TRP A 100 3.18 5.17 3.34
C TRP A 100 3.74 3.90 2.69
N SER A 101 4.87 4.04 1.99
CA SER A 101 5.59 2.94 1.33
C SER A 101 7.01 2.84 1.91
N PRO A 102 7.16 2.32 3.15
CA PRO A 102 8.42 2.39 3.90
C PRO A 102 9.61 1.79 3.15
N ARG A 103 9.45 0.64 2.51
CA ARG A 103 10.56 -0.03 1.82
C ARG A 103 11.07 0.77 0.63
N SER A 104 10.19 1.21 -0.24
CA SER A 104 10.54 2.03 -1.38
C SER A 104 11.20 3.35 -0.95
N ASN A 105 10.61 4.01 0.03
CA ASN A 105 11.13 5.26 0.57
C ASN A 105 12.59 5.12 1.04
N ILE A 106 12.89 4.05 1.80
CA ILE A 106 14.26 3.79 2.28
C ILE A 106 15.18 3.35 1.13
N SER A 107 14.69 2.49 0.23
CA SER A 107 15.49 1.97 -0.88
C SER A 107 15.95 3.06 -1.84
N LEU A 108 15.06 4.01 -2.17
CA LEU A 108 15.34 5.05 -3.15
C LEU A 108 15.99 6.30 -2.53
N TYR A 109 15.56 6.68 -1.32
CA TYR A 109 15.91 7.99 -0.75
C TYR A 109 16.69 7.91 0.56
N GLY A 110 16.87 6.72 1.14
CA GLY A 110 17.51 6.55 2.44
C GLY A 110 16.74 7.22 3.60
N ASN A 111 15.50 7.62 3.36
CA ASN A 111 14.63 8.32 4.30
C ASN A 111 13.18 7.89 4.09
N THR A 112 12.27 8.31 4.97
CA THR A 112 10.84 8.02 4.85
C THR A 112 10.00 9.21 5.32
N ALA A 113 8.70 9.19 5.01
CA ALA A 113 7.76 10.20 5.50
C ALA A 113 7.78 10.30 7.03
N GLN A 114 7.47 11.48 7.56
CA GLN A 114 7.40 11.74 9.00
C GLN A 114 6.10 11.17 9.60
N VAL A 115 5.90 9.85 9.46
CA VAL A 115 4.63 9.17 9.76
C VAL A 115 4.16 9.34 11.20
N THR A 116 5.06 9.42 12.18
CA THR A 116 4.68 9.65 13.58
C THR A 116 4.14 11.05 13.80
N LEU A 117 4.67 12.03 13.09
CA LEU A 117 4.15 13.40 13.11
C LEU A 117 2.81 13.50 12.38
N LEU A 118 2.70 12.90 11.19
CA LEU A 118 1.46 12.85 10.42
C LEU A 118 0.32 12.26 11.26
N ASP A 119 0.55 11.11 11.89
CA ASP A 119 -0.43 10.48 12.80
C ASP A 119 -0.76 11.39 14.01
N THR A 120 0.25 12.02 14.62
CA THR A 120 0.06 12.91 15.78
C THR A 120 -0.85 14.11 15.46
N VAL A 121 -0.79 14.66 14.24
CA VAL A 121 -1.65 15.77 13.82
C VAL A 121 -2.99 15.30 13.25
N GLY A 122 -3.22 13.98 13.17
CA GLY A 122 -4.50 13.39 12.76
C GLY A 122 -4.61 13.04 11.28
N VAL A 123 -3.51 13.05 10.53
CA VAL A 123 -3.48 12.56 9.15
C VAL A 123 -3.64 11.04 9.15
N ARG A 124 -4.59 10.53 8.38
CA ARG A 124 -4.78 9.09 8.21
C ARG A 124 -3.64 8.49 7.40
N LEU A 125 -3.09 7.38 7.88
CA LEU A 125 -2.03 6.64 7.22
C LEU A 125 -2.55 5.32 6.67
N ALA A 126 -2.40 5.09 5.38
CA ALA A 126 -2.54 3.78 4.74
C ALA A 126 -1.16 3.25 4.34
N MET A 127 -1.06 1.96 4.02
CA MET A 127 0.19 1.33 3.60
C MET A 127 0.11 0.92 2.13
N GLY A 128 1.16 1.20 1.37
CA GLY A 128 1.32 0.82 -0.03
C GLY A 128 2.62 0.08 -0.27
N THR A 129 2.62 -0.89 -1.16
CA THR A 129 3.81 -1.70 -1.49
C THR A 129 4.74 -1.03 -2.48
N ASP A 130 4.23 -0.04 -3.20
CA ASP A 130 4.93 0.65 -4.27
C ASP A 130 5.44 -0.29 -5.39
N TRP A 131 6.34 0.19 -6.21
CA TRP A 131 6.91 -0.52 -7.35
C TRP A 131 7.83 -1.67 -6.91
N THR A 132 7.61 -2.86 -7.44
CA THR A 132 8.31 -4.09 -7.03
C THR A 132 9.84 -4.00 -6.99
N PRO A 133 10.55 -3.30 -7.91
CA PRO A 133 12.00 -3.19 -7.86
C PRO A 133 12.57 -2.40 -6.68
N SER A 134 11.82 -1.46 -6.11
CA SER A 134 12.25 -0.64 -4.96
C SER A 134 11.40 -0.90 -3.71
N GLY A 135 10.16 -1.31 -3.90
CA GLY A 135 9.18 -1.58 -2.86
C GLY A 135 9.07 -3.05 -2.49
N SER A 136 7.87 -3.48 -2.18
CA SER A 136 7.59 -4.83 -1.68
C SER A 136 6.76 -5.65 -2.66
N VAL A 137 7.14 -6.92 -2.87
CA VAL A 137 6.37 -7.89 -3.68
C VAL A 137 5.03 -8.26 -3.04
N SER A 138 4.83 -7.96 -1.77
CA SER A 138 3.57 -8.23 -1.06
C SER A 138 3.41 -7.32 0.16
N MET A 139 2.18 -7.16 0.62
CA MET A 139 1.87 -6.40 1.83
C MET A 139 2.53 -7.01 3.09
N LEU A 140 2.76 -8.33 3.16
CA LEU A 140 3.47 -8.93 4.29
C LEU A 140 4.91 -8.43 4.39
N ARG A 141 5.58 -8.25 3.25
CA ARG A 141 6.95 -7.69 3.22
C ARG A 141 6.96 -6.22 3.58
N GLU A 142 5.96 -5.46 3.16
CA GLU A 142 5.84 -4.05 3.53
C GLU A 142 5.58 -3.89 5.04
N LEU A 143 4.71 -4.72 5.60
CA LEU A 143 4.47 -4.78 7.05
C LEU A 143 5.73 -5.14 7.84
N ALA A 144 6.56 -6.06 7.33
CA ALA A 144 7.84 -6.40 7.95
C ALA A 144 8.79 -5.19 7.97
N CYS A 145 8.87 -4.43 6.88
CA CYS A 145 9.66 -3.19 6.82
C CYS A 145 9.12 -2.11 7.76
N ALA A 146 7.80 -1.88 7.74
CA ALA A 146 7.14 -0.92 8.62
C ALA A 146 7.38 -1.26 10.10
N ARG A 147 7.25 -2.53 10.48
CA ARG A 147 7.53 -3.00 11.85
C ARG A 147 9.00 -2.78 12.22
N TYR A 148 9.92 -3.10 11.34
CA TYR A 148 11.35 -2.87 11.57
C TYR A 148 11.66 -1.39 11.82
N LEU A 149 11.14 -0.48 11.01
CA LEU A 149 11.29 0.96 11.22
C LEU A 149 10.61 1.42 12.51
N ASN A 150 9.44 0.88 12.83
CA ASN A 150 8.76 1.19 14.09
C ASN A 150 9.60 0.80 15.32
N GLU A 151 10.24 -0.36 15.29
CA GLU A 151 11.10 -0.85 16.38
C GLU A 151 12.42 -0.07 16.47
N THR A 152 13.05 0.24 15.33
CA THR A 152 14.43 0.78 15.30
C THR A 152 14.51 2.30 15.15
N HIS A 153 13.49 2.93 14.56
CA HIS A 153 13.50 4.36 14.21
C HIS A 153 12.44 5.17 14.94
N PHE A 154 11.24 4.58 15.16
CA PHE A 154 10.11 5.28 15.75
C PHE A 154 9.83 4.91 17.21
N ALA A 155 10.78 4.26 17.89
CA ALA A 155 10.71 3.88 19.31
C ALA A 155 9.40 3.14 19.68
N ASN A 156 8.91 2.28 18.80
CA ASN A 156 7.63 1.55 18.92
C ASN A 156 6.41 2.50 19.09
N TYR A 157 6.37 3.57 18.32
CA TYR A 157 5.27 4.54 18.34
C TYR A 157 3.93 3.89 17.96
N PHE A 158 3.90 3.12 16.86
CA PHE A 158 2.70 2.41 16.40
C PHE A 158 2.53 1.09 17.14
N THR A 159 1.29 0.77 17.50
CA THR A 159 0.95 -0.57 17.96
C THR A 159 0.87 -1.56 16.80
N ASP A 160 0.93 -2.88 17.08
CA ASP A 160 0.72 -3.91 16.07
C ASP A 160 -0.63 -3.74 15.34
N LYS A 161 -1.65 -3.28 16.07
CA LYS A 161 -2.97 -3.01 15.50
C LYS A 161 -2.96 -1.82 14.53
N ASP A 162 -2.22 -0.76 14.83
CA ASP A 162 -2.14 0.42 13.95
C ASP A 162 -1.51 0.04 12.61
N LEU A 163 -0.39 -0.69 12.62
CA LEU A 163 0.24 -1.20 11.40
C LEU A 163 -0.69 -2.12 10.60
N TRP A 164 -1.43 -2.99 11.30
CA TRP A 164 -2.43 -3.85 10.65
C TRP A 164 -3.57 -3.04 10.02
N LEU A 165 -4.05 -2.00 10.71
CA LEU A 165 -5.11 -1.13 10.18
C LEU A 165 -4.65 -0.37 8.93
N MET A 166 -3.40 0.12 8.90
CA MET A 166 -2.82 0.78 7.71
C MET A 166 -2.86 -0.13 6.47
N ALA A 167 -2.62 -1.42 6.65
CA ALA A 167 -2.62 -2.41 5.56
C ALA A 167 -4.00 -2.99 5.22
N THR A 168 -5.05 -2.65 5.96
CA THR A 168 -6.39 -3.22 5.78
C THR A 168 -7.47 -2.15 5.69
N GLN A 169 -8.07 -1.78 6.82
CA GLN A 169 -9.20 -0.85 6.86
C GLN A 169 -8.83 0.52 6.31
N TYR A 170 -7.69 1.09 6.70
CA TYR A 170 -7.28 2.42 6.23
C TYR A 170 -6.90 2.41 4.74
N GLY A 171 -6.33 1.30 4.25
CA GLY A 171 -6.13 1.10 2.81
C GLY A 171 -7.45 1.11 2.04
N ALA A 172 -8.49 0.46 2.56
CA ALA A 172 -9.82 0.47 1.95
C ALA A 172 -10.48 1.87 2.00
N GLU A 173 -10.33 2.58 3.12
CA GLU A 173 -10.87 3.95 3.28
C GLU A 173 -10.25 4.92 2.27
N VAL A 174 -8.91 4.92 2.11
CA VAL A 174 -8.25 5.83 1.16
C VAL A 174 -8.52 5.48 -0.31
N ALA A 175 -8.90 4.24 -0.59
CA ALA A 175 -9.29 3.80 -1.93
C ALA A 175 -10.81 3.90 -2.18
N ALA A 176 -11.59 4.47 -1.25
CA ALA A 176 -13.04 4.58 -1.29
C ALA A 176 -13.77 3.24 -1.54
N VAL A 177 -13.28 2.15 -0.94
CA VAL A 177 -13.87 0.80 -1.04
C VAL A 177 -14.26 0.21 0.32
N ASP A 178 -14.23 0.99 1.40
CA ASP A 178 -14.49 0.55 2.77
C ASP A 178 -15.96 0.17 3.03
N ASP A 179 -16.86 0.53 2.14
CA ASP A 179 -18.25 0.04 2.09
C ASP A 179 -18.34 -1.42 1.64
N ALA A 180 -17.28 -1.94 0.98
CA ALA A 180 -17.21 -3.30 0.44
C ALA A 180 -16.08 -4.15 1.05
N LEU A 181 -14.94 -3.56 1.38
CA LEU A 181 -13.68 -4.22 1.75
C LEU A 181 -13.08 -3.67 3.05
N GLY A 182 -11.91 -4.20 3.46
CA GLY A 182 -11.08 -3.67 4.56
C GLY A 182 -11.49 -4.11 5.96
N SER A 183 -12.66 -4.71 6.14
CA SER A 183 -13.16 -5.15 7.45
C SER A 183 -13.91 -6.48 7.37
N LEU A 184 -13.84 -7.27 8.44
CA LEU A 184 -14.63 -8.50 8.57
C LEU A 184 -15.97 -8.17 9.23
N ARG A 185 -16.95 -7.79 8.42
CA ARG A 185 -18.33 -7.50 8.86
C ARG A 185 -19.35 -8.18 7.94
N PRO A 186 -20.49 -8.66 8.47
CA PRO A 186 -21.56 -9.19 7.65
C PRO A 186 -22.02 -8.18 6.59
N GLY A 187 -22.12 -8.61 5.34
CA GLY A 187 -22.54 -7.78 4.21
C GLY A 187 -21.39 -7.27 3.35
N LEU A 188 -20.15 -7.30 3.83
CA LEU A 188 -18.98 -6.96 3.03
C LEU A 188 -18.48 -8.14 2.20
N VAL A 189 -17.65 -7.85 1.22
CA VAL A 189 -16.99 -8.86 0.38
C VAL A 189 -16.03 -9.69 1.25
N ALA A 190 -16.09 -11.00 1.10
CA ALA A 190 -15.27 -11.92 1.89
C ALA A 190 -13.88 -12.11 1.26
N ASP A 191 -13.07 -11.05 1.24
CA ASP A 191 -11.64 -11.09 0.95
C ASP A 191 -10.91 -11.33 2.28
N ILE A 192 -10.48 -12.57 2.51
CA ILE A 192 -10.00 -13.02 3.82
C ILE A 192 -8.68 -13.74 3.66
N SER A 193 -7.68 -13.33 4.43
CA SER A 193 -6.43 -14.06 4.59
C SER A 193 -6.36 -14.70 5.98
N VAL A 194 -5.98 -15.96 6.02
CA VAL A 194 -5.85 -16.76 7.25
C VAL A 194 -4.38 -17.09 7.46
N PHE A 195 -3.89 -16.79 8.65
CA PHE A 195 -2.48 -16.97 9.02
C PHE A 195 -2.34 -17.99 10.16
N LYS A 196 -1.17 -18.57 10.29
CA LYS A 196 -0.82 -19.39 11.45
C LYS A 196 -0.93 -18.57 12.73
N ASN A 197 -1.48 -19.20 13.75
CA ASN A 197 -1.49 -18.62 15.08
C ASN A 197 -0.11 -18.78 15.72
N GLY A 198 0.51 -17.67 16.09
CA GLY A 198 1.78 -17.59 16.78
C GLY A 198 1.64 -17.51 18.30
N ALA A 199 2.69 -17.05 18.96
CA ALA A 199 2.70 -16.83 20.40
C ALA A 199 2.38 -15.39 20.80
N GLY A 200 2.07 -14.53 19.84
CA GLY A 200 1.79 -13.10 20.03
C GLY A 200 0.31 -12.77 20.15
N SER A 201 0.00 -11.49 19.97
CA SER A 201 -1.37 -11.06 19.71
C SER A 201 -1.78 -11.40 18.27
N ALA A 202 -3.07 -11.51 17.98
CA ALA A 202 -3.55 -11.76 16.63
C ALA A 202 -3.01 -10.74 15.59
N TYR A 203 -2.89 -9.47 15.97
CA TYR A 203 -2.31 -8.45 15.10
C TYR A 203 -0.82 -8.68 14.86
N LYS A 204 -0.06 -8.99 15.91
CA LYS A 204 1.37 -9.30 15.83
C LYS A 204 1.62 -10.51 14.93
N ASP A 205 0.81 -11.55 15.05
CA ASP A 205 0.94 -12.76 14.24
C ASP A 205 0.79 -12.44 12.74
N VAL A 206 -0.13 -11.52 12.37
CA VAL A 206 -0.31 -11.09 10.97
C VAL A 206 0.83 -10.20 10.49
N ILE A 207 1.19 -9.14 11.23
CA ILE A 207 2.22 -8.18 10.77
C ILE A 207 3.63 -8.78 10.79
N SER A 208 3.82 -9.91 11.45
CA SER A 208 5.08 -10.65 11.46
C SER A 208 5.05 -11.89 10.56
N ALA A 209 3.94 -12.13 9.86
CA ALA A 209 3.79 -13.30 9.00
C ALA A 209 4.69 -13.19 7.76
N SER A 210 5.21 -14.34 7.36
CA SER A 210 5.88 -14.58 6.08
C SER A 210 4.98 -15.39 5.14
N THR A 211 5.45 -15.64 3.93
CA THR A 211 4.78 -16.56 2.98
C THR A 211 4.47 -17.92 3.59
N GLN A 212 5.35 -18.42 4.49
CA GLN A 212 5.20 -19.71 5.17
C GLN A 212 4.08 -19.73 6.22
N ASP A 213 3.58 -18.58 6.62
CA ASP A 213 2.57 -18.46 7.68
C ASP A 213 1.15 -18.28 7.11
N VAL A 214 1.03 -18.15 5.80
CA VAL A 214 -0.27 -18.08 5.12
C VAL A 214 -0.87 -19.49 5.06
N ILE A 215 -2.05 -19.65 5.66
CA ILE A 215 -2.82 -20.93 5.66
C ILE A 215 -3.76 -20.94 4.46
N ALA A 216 -4.49 -19.83 4.24
CA ALA A 216 -5.47 -19.75 3.17
C ALA A 216 -5.78 -18.30 2.80
N VAL A 217 -6.19 -18.08 1.55
CA VAL A 217 -6.66 -16.80 1.03
C VAL A 217 -7.98 -17.04 0.30
N LEU A 218 -8.99 -16.23 0.66
CA LEU A 218 -10.26 -16.15 -0.04
C LEU A 218 -10.36 -14.81 -0.75
N ARG A 219 -10.99 -14.81 -1.92
CA ARG A 219 -11.36 -13.63 -2.68
C ARG A 219 -12.84 -13.73 -3.06
N GLY A 220 -13.63 -12.74 -2.67
CA GLY A 220 -15.08 -12.76 -2.91
C GLY A 220 -15.79 -13.97 -2.27
N GLY A 221 -15.26 -14.50 -1.18
CA GLY A 221 -15.79 -15.70 -0.52
C GLY A 221 -15.40 -17.03 -1.18
N LYS A 222 -14.59 -17.01 -2.25
CA LYS A 222 -14.07 -18.21 -2.91
C LYS A 222 -12.62 -18.45 -2.53
N TRP A 223 -12.23 -19.71 -2.45
CA TRP A 223 -10.85 -20.09 -2.21
C TRP A 223 -9.98 -19.67 -3.41
N LEU A 224 -8.88 -19.01 -3.13
CA LEU A 224 -7.89 -18.61 -4.13
C LEU A 224 -6.59 -19.41 -3.97
N TYR A 225 -6.14 -19.58 -2.73
CA TYR A 225 -4.87 -20.18 -2.39
C TYR A 225 -4.90 -20.73 -0.96
N GLY A 226 -4.19 -21.81 -0.68
CA GLY A 226 -4.04 -22.30 0.69
C GLY A 226 -3.41 -23.68 0.79
N GLU A 227 -3.20 -24.14 2.02
CA GLU A 227 -2.68 -25.49 2.30
C GLU A 227 -3.56 -26.56 1.67
N ALA A 228 -2.92 -27.52 0.97
CA ALA A 228 -3.63 -28.54 0.21
C ALA A 228 -4.58 -29.35 1.08
N ASP A 229 -4.16 -29.72 2.30
CA ASP A 229 -4.98 -30.48 3.23
C ASP A 229 -6.14 -29.67 3.80
N ALA A 230 -5.93 -28.38 4.07
CA ALA A 230 -6.99 -27.49 4.55
C ALA A 230 -8.06 -27.31 3.47
N LEU A 231 -7.66 -27.07 2.20
CA LEU A 231 -8.58 -26.83 1.09
C LEU A 231 -9.23 -28.11 0.53
N ALA A 232 -8.63 -29.28 0.69
CA ALA A 232 -9.15 -30.55 0.15
C ALA A 232 -10.58 -30.88 0.64
N ASN A 233 -10.95 -30.39 1.82
CA ASN A 233 -12.28 -30.59 2.40
C ASN A 233 -13.31 -29.51 2.01
N TRP A 234 -12.88 -28.45 1.33
CA TRP A 234 -13.69 -27.25 1.09
C TRP A 234 -14.03 -27.04 -0.37
N ASP A 235 -13.10 -27.36 -1.28
CA ASP A 235 -13.32 -27.22 -2.70
C ASP A 235 -12.50 -28.26 -3.51
N SER A 236 -13.18 -29.19 -4.16
CA SER A 236 -12.55 -30.22 -4.98
C SER A 236 -12.18 -29.72 -6.39
N SER A 237 -12.65 -28.52 -6.81
CA SER A 237 -12.35 -27.96 -8.13
C SER A 237 -10.96 -27.38 -8.25
N CYS A 238 -10.35 -26.98 -7.12
CA CYS A 238 -8.97 -26.46 -7.07
C CYS A 238 -7.96 -27.60 -7.24
N SER A 239 -7.48 -27.81 -8.45
CA SER A 239 -6.65 -28.99 -8.81
C SER A 239 -5.16 -28.71 -8.84
N ASP A 240 -4.74 -27.44 -9.06
CA ASP A 240 -3.34 -27.09 -9.17
C ASP A 240 -2.67 -27.10 -7.80
N THR A 241 -1.52 -27.79 -7.70
CA THR A 241 -0.72 -27.85 -6.48
C THR A 241 0.74 -27.54 -6.77
N ARG A 242 1.41 -26.88 -5.82
CA ARG A 242 2.85 -26.59 -5.84
C ARG A 242 3.44 -26.71 -4.44
N GLU A 243 4.71 -27.07 -4.39
CA GLU A 243 5.50 -26.96 -3.18
C GLU A 243 5.95 -25.50 -3.02
N ILE A 244 5.43 -24.81 -2.02
CA ILE A 244 5.76 -23.42 -1.68
C ILE A 244 6.32 -23.40 -0.25
N CYS A 245 7.58 -22.99 -0.13
CA CYS A 245 8.27 -22.88 1.16
C CYS A 245 8.19 -24.18 2.01
N GLY A 246 8.36 -25.33 1.36
CA GLY A 246 8.31 -26.64 2.02
C GLY A 246 6.91 -27.11 2.42
N ARG A 247 5.87 -26.54 1.85
CA ARG A 247 4.46 -26.91 2.09
C ARG A 247 3.74 -27.12 0.77
N THR A 248 2.92 -28.15 0.68
CA THR A 248 2.06 -28.37 -0.49
C THR A 248 0.89 -27.41 -0.44
N MET A 249 0.88 -26.48 -1.36
CA MET A 249 -0.18 -25.46 -1.49
C MET A 249 -1.06 -25.77 -2.69
N ARG A 250 -2.34 -25.44 -2.59
CA ARG A 250 -3.35 -25.60 -3.63
C ARG A 250 -3.80 -24.24 -4.15
N PHE A 251 -4.08 -24.17 -5.45
CA PHE A 251 -4.46 -22.96 -6.16
C PHE A 251 -5.81 -23.15 -6.83
N CYS A 252 -6.65 -22.14 -6.72
CA CYS A 252 -7.99 -22.06 -7.29
C CYS A 252 -8.05 -20.84 -8.22
N LEU A 253 -7.36 -20.91 -9.34
CA LEU A 253 -7.15 -19.73 -10.21
C LEU A 253 -8.17 -19.66 -11.37
N GLU A 254 -9.08 -20.62 -11.49
CA GLU A 254 -10.08 -20.63 -12.55
C GLU A 254 -11.01 -19.40 -12.44
N GLY A 255 -11.01 -18.57 -13.47
CA GLY A 255 -11.78 -17.33 -13.53
C GLY A 255 -11.12 -16.11 -12.84
N GLU A 256 -9.98 -16.31 -12.18
CA GLU A 256 -9.21 -15.21 -11.55
C GLU A 256 -8.10 -14.68 -12.46
N ILE A 257 -7.50 -15.56 -13.25
CA ILE A 257 -6.48 -15.20 -14.26
C ILE A 257 -6.88 -15.72 -15.65
N SER A 258 -6.41 -15.04 -16.69
CA SER A 258 -6.58 -15.49 -18.08
C SER A 258 -5.52 -16.52 -18.46
N GLY A 259 -5.53 -17.70 -17.84
CA GLY A 259 -4.55 -18.74 -18.09
C GLY A 259 -4.42 -19.72 -16.92
N THR A 260 -3.42 -20.60 -17.01
CA THR A 260 -3.10 -21.58 -15.95
C THR A 260 -1.94 -21.10 -15.09
N LEU A 261 -1.81 -21.66 -13.87
CA LEU A 261 -0.65 -21.42 -13.00
C LEU A 261 0.67 -21.70 -13.73
N THR A 262 0.75 -22.79 -14.51
CA THR A 262 1.95 -23.13 -15.29
C THR A 262 2.30 -22.06 -16.34
N GLN A 263 1.30 -21.45 -16.98
CA GLN A 263 1.54 -20.35 -17.92
C GLN A 263 2.02 -19.10 -17.20
N LEU A 264 1.46 -18.80 -16.03
CA LEU A 264 1.89 -17.68 -15.20
C LEU A 264 3.33 -17.86 -14.71
N GLU A 265 3.69 -19.05 -14.25
CA GLU A 265 5.06 -19.41 -13.86
C GLU A 265 6.04 -19.24 -15.02
N ALA A 266 5.68 -19.76 -16.19
CA ALA A 266 6.52 -19.66 -17.40
C ALA A 266 6.72 -18.20 -17.85
N ALA A 267 5.72 -17.36 -17.70
CA ALA A 267 5.80 -15.94 -18.06
C ALA A 267 6.69 -15.13 -17.11
N ASN A 268 6.95 -15.64 -15.91
CA ASN A 268 7.73 -14.94 -14.87
C ASN A 268 9.10 -15.57 -14.59
N VAL A 269 9.48 -16.62 -15.31
CA VAL A 269 10.71 -17.39 -15.03
C VAL A 269 11.99 -16.56 -15.07
N ASP A 270 12.04 -15.54 -15.91
CA ASP A 270 13.21 -14.65 -16.08
C ASP A 270 13.05 -13.30 -15.35
N SER A 271 11.95 -13.09 -14.61
CA SER A 271 11.65 -11.83 -13.93
C SER A 271 11.69 -11.98 -12.42
N TYR A 272 10.62 -12.55 -11.87
CA TYR A 272 10.46 -12.74 -10.43
C TYR A 272 9.87 -14.11 -10.13
N GLY A 273 10.29 -14.72 -9.02
CA GLY A 273 9.54 -15.84 -8.45
C GLY A 273 8.14 -15.37 -8.04
N LEU A 274 7.14 -16.22 -8.20
CA LEU A 274 5.78 -15.91 -7.72
C LEU A 274 5.68 -15.95 -6.19
N PHE A 275 6.62 -16.64 -5.53
CA PHE A 275 6.65 -16.78 -4.08
C PHE A 275 8.07 -16.59 -3.58
N PHE A 276 8.20 -15.91 -2.45
CA PHE A 276 9.47 -15.67 -1.77
C PHE A 276 9.41 -16.34 -0.40
N CYS A 277 10.26 -17.33 -0.20
CA CYS A 277 10.31 -18.11 1.03
C CYS A 277 11.33 -17.55 2.02
N ASP A 278 12.41 -17.01 1.51
CA ASP A 278 13.48 -16.42 2.31
C ASP A 278 13.46 -14.90 2.16
N ILE A 279 13.81 -14.22 3.24
CA ILE A 279 14.07 -12.78 3.19
C ILE A 279 15.42 -12.60 2.48
N PRO A 280 15.52 -11.81 1.41
CA PRO A 280 16.79 -11.52 0.76
C PRO A 280 17.82 -10.99 1.77
N GLU A 281 19.08 -11.39 1.60
CA GLU A 281 20.16 -10.99 2.49
C GLU A 281 20.30 -9.46 2.52
N GLY A 282 20.31 -8.86 3.70
CA GLY A 282 20.42 -7.40 3.89
C GLY A 282 19.10 -6.64 3.90
N GLU A 283 17.96 -7.32 3.77
CA GLU A 283 16.64 -6.68 3.92
C GLU A 283 16.01 -7.00 5.28
N PRO A 284 15.33 -6.04 5.89
CA PRO A 284 14.57 -6.27 7.13
C PRO A 284 13.33 -7.16 6.90
#